data_e113dd5e4fe0875450123f373f08f4af
#
_entry.id   e113dd5e4fe0875450123f373f08f4af
#
_cell.length_a   1.000
_cell.length_b   1.000
_cell.length_c   1.000
_cell.angle_alpha   90.00
_cell.angle_beta   90.00
_cell.angle_gamma   90.00
#
_symmetry.space_group_name_H-M   'P 1'
#
loop_
_entity.id
_entity.type
_entity.pdbx_description
1 polymer ?
#
loop_
_entity_poly.entity_id
_entity_poly.type
_entity_poly.pdbx_seq_one_letter_code
_entity_poly.pdbx_strand_id
1 'polypeptide(L)'
;MDKKHSRIRRSRRARAKIASLGVNRLSVHRTPRHTYAQVFSGESGKVIASASTLSADVRKALKYSGNIEAATAVGKLIAERAKAAGVESVAFDRSGYKYHGRVKALADSARENGLKF
;
A
#
# COMPACT_ATOMS: atom_id res chain seq x y z
N MET A 1 15.99 -20.12 -7.70
CA MET A 1 14.68 -19.52 -7.40
C MET A 1 14.71 -18.06 -7.89
N ASP A 2 13.71 -17.63 -8.62
CA ASP A 2 13.70 -16.27 -9.13
C ASP A 2 13.32 -15.23 -8.05
N LYS A 3 13.52 -13.97 -8.36
CA LYS A 3 13.26 -12.86 -7.42
C LYS A 3 11.81 -12.76 -7.01
N LYS A 4 10.89 -13.07 -7.94
CA LYS A 4 9.44 -13.01 -7.67
C LYS A 4 9.03 -14.07 -6.65
N HIS A 5 9.47 -15.29 -6.80
CA HIS A 5 9.18 -16.37 -5.85
C HIS A 5 9.75 -16.08 -4.47
N SER A 6 10.97 -15.55 -4.41
CA SER A 6 11.60 -15.16 -3.14
C SER A 6 10.83 -14.06 -2.45
N ARG A 7 10.35 -13.07 -3.21
CA ARG A 7 9.53 -11.97 -2.70
C ARG A 7 8.22 -12.49 -2.12
N ILE A 8 7.52 -13.34 -2.85
CA ILE A 8 6.25 -13.91 -2.42
C ILE A 8 6.44 -14.73 -1.13
N ARG A 9 7.51 -15.50 -1.04
CA ARG A 9 7.83 -16.27 0.17
C ARG A 9 8.01 -15.35 1.38
N ARG A 10 8.74 -14.24 1.23
CA ARG A 10 8.92 -13.27 2.31
C ARG A 10 7.60 -12.65 2.76
N SER A 11 6.70 -12.36 1.80
CA SER A 11 5.41 -11.75 2.12
C SER A 11 4.49 -12.67 2.91
N ARG A 12 4.57 -13.99 2.70
CA ARG A 12 3.69 -14.97 3.37
C ARG A 12 3.81 -14.92 4.89
N ARG A 13 5.03 -14.83 5.42
CA ARG A 13 5.26 -14.80 6.86
C ARG A 13 4.63 -13.57 7.51
N ALA A 14 4.87 -12.40 6.91
CA ALA A 14 4.31 -11.14 7.39
C ALA A 14 2.78 -11.16 7.32
N ARG A 15 2.21 -11.63 6.22
CA ARG A 15 0.76 -11.72 6.03
C ARG A 15 0.10 -12.66 7.01
N ALA A 16 0.73 -13.82 7.29
CA ALA A 16 0.20 -14.77 8.27
C ALA A 16 0.15 -14.15 9.66
N LYS A 17 1.17 -13.41 10.05
CA LYS A 17 1.21 -12.71 11.33
C LYS A 17 0.12 -11.63 11.42
N ILE A 18 -0.02 -10.82 10.38
CA ILE A 18 -1.05 -9.78 10.32
C ILE A 18 -2.44 -10.41 10.40
N ALA A 19 -2.69 -11.49 9.67
CA ALA A 19 -3.95 -12.19 9.70
C ALA A 19 -4.29 -12.71 11.10
N SER A 20 -3.29 -13.23 11.82
CA SER A 20 -3.50 -13.73 13.19
C SER A 20 -3.88 -12.63 14.18
N LEU A 21 -3.50 -11.38 13.91
CA LEU A 21 -3.83 -10.23 14.75
C LEU A 21 -5.22 -9.67 14.47
N GLY A 22 -5.85 -10.03 13.36
CA GLY A 22 -7.18 -9.56 13.00
C GLY A 22 -7.27 -8.07 12.68
N VAL A 23 -6.16 -7.42 12.37
CA VAL A 23 -6.11 -5.98 12.05
C VAL A 23 -6.24 -5.73 10.56
N ASN A 24 -6.69 -4.52 10.19
CA ASN A 24 -6.73 -4.10 8.79
C ASN A 24 -5.30 -4.03 8.22
N ARG A 25 -5.16 -4.38 6.95
CA ARG A 25 -3.85 -4.49 6.30
C ARG A 25 -3.76 -3.53 5.12
N LEU A 26 -2.72 -2.67 5.12
CA LEU A 26 -2.37 -1.86 3.97
C LEU A 26 -1.33 -2.63 3.15
N SER A 27 -1.71 -3.06 1.96
CA SER A 27 -0.85 -3.82 1.05
C SER A 27 -0.40 -2.95 -0.11
N VAL A 28 0.87 -3.08 -0.49
CA VAL A 28 1.48 -2.36 -1.61
C VAL A 28 1.86 -3.35 -2.70
N HIS A 29 1.59 -2.97 -3.94
CA HIS A 29 2.06 -3.69 -5.12
C HIS A 29 2.69 -2.69 -6.08
N ARG A 30 3.82 -3.04 -6.67
CA ARG A 30 4.48 -2.16 -7.64
C ARG A 30 4.83 -2.92 -8.92
N THR A 31 4.74 -2.20 -10.02
CA THR A 31 5.28 -2.61 -11.31
C THR A 31 6.27 -1.53 -11.75
N PRO A 32 7.05 -1.72 -12.83
CA PRO A 32 7.96 -0.65 -13.29
C PRO A 32 7.27 0.68 -13.55
N ARG A 33 6.01 0.66 -14.00
CA ARG A 33 5.27 1.87 -14.39
C ARG A 33 4.27 2.37 -13.33
N HIS A 34 3.82 1.50 -12.44
CA HIS A 34 2.71 1.84 -11.55
C HIS A 34 2.95 1.38 -10.12
N THR A 35 2.26 2.04 -9.20
CA THR A 35 2.24 1.69 -7.78
C THR A 35 0.79 1.57 -7.35
N TYR A 36 0.47 0.53 -6.57
CA TYR A 36 -0.87 0.23 -6.10
C TYR A 36 -0.88 0.09 -4.60
N ALA A 37 -1.96 0.55 -3.97
CA ALA A 37 -2.18 0.38 -2.53
C ALA A 37 -3.61 -0.09 -2.30
N GLN A 38 -3.78 -1.05 -1.38
CA GLN A 38 -5.10 -1.56 -1.01
C GLN A 38 -5.16 -1.75 0.50
N VAL A 39 -6.30 -1.42 1.10
CA VAL A 39 -6.57 -1.69 2.51
C VAL A 39 -7.57 -2.84 2.58
N PHE A 40 -7.17 -3.93 3.22
CA PHE A 40 -8.01 -5.11 3.41
C PHE A 40 -8.56 -5.15 4.83
N SER A 41 -9.82 -5.55 4.96
CA SER A 41 -10.44 -5.75 6.26
C SER A 41 -9.77 -6.92 6.99
N GLY A 42 -9.44 -6.72 8.27
CA GLY A 42 -8.91 -7.77 9.14
C GLY A 42 -9.94 -8.84 9.48
N GLU A 43 -11.24 -8.53 9.36
CA GLU A 43 -12.32 -9.46 9.66
C GLU A 43 -12.74 -10.27 8.45
N SER A 44 -13.01 -9.62 7.33
CA SER A 44 -13.60 -10.27 6.15
C SER A 44 -12.59 -10.56 5.03
N GLY A 45 -11.41 -9.95 5.08
CA GLY A 45 -10.43 -10.04 4.00
C GLY A 45 -10.80 -9.27 2.74
N LYS A 46 -11.91 -8.54 2.75
CA LYS A 46 -12.36 -7.75 1.60
C LYS A 46 -11.62 -6.43 1.52
N VAL A 47 -11.50 -5.88 0.31
CA VAL A 47 -10.88 -4.56 0.08
C VAL A 47 -11.82 -3.47 0.58
N ILE A 48 -11.34 -2.66 1.51
CA ILE A 48 -12.07 -1.51 2.06
C ILE A 48 -11.80 -0.26 1.23
N ALA A 49 -10.55 -0.06 0.83
CA ALA A 49 -10.12 1.12 0.09
C ALA A 49 -8.99 0.74 -0.86
N SER A 50 -8.88 1.42 -1.98
CA SER A 50 -7.80 1.21 -2.94
C SER A 50 -7.39 2.54 -3.57
N ALA A 51 -6.13 2.62 -3.99
CA ALA A 51 -5.59 3.76 -4.73
C ALA A 51 -4.43 3.27 -5.58
N SER A 52 -4.20 3.94 -6.68
CA SER A 52 -3.07 3.61 -7.55
C SER A 52 -2.69 4.81 -8.40
N THR A 53 -1.55 4.71 -9.08
CA THR A 53 -1.15 5.71 -10.07
C THR A 53 -2.11 5.75 -11.28
N LEU A 54 -2.97 4.74 -11.43
CA LEU A 54 -4.02 4.72 -12.45
C LEU A 54 -5.27 5.49 -12.01
N SER A 55 -5.41 5.83 -10.73
CA SER A 55 -6.53 6.64 -10.23
C SER A 55 -6.51 8.01 -10.90
N ALA A 56 -7.70 8.51 -11.29
CA ALA A 56 -7.81 9.76 -12.03
C ALA A 56 -7.17 10.95 -11.32
N ASP A 57 -7.34 11.03 -10.00
CA ASP A 57 -6.77 12.11 -9.19
C ASP A 57 -5.23 12.14 -9.23
N VAL A 58 -4.62 10.97 -9.29
CA VAL A 58 -3.15 10.84 -9.35
C VAL A 58 -2.65 11.08 -10.77
N ARG A 59 -3.30 10.48 -11.77
CA ARG A 59 -2.90 10.60 -13.18
C ARG A 59 -2.84 12.04 -13.69
N LYS A 60 -3.81 12.85 -13.28
CA LYS A 60 -3.91 14.26 -13.72
C LYS A 60 -2.73 15.10 -13.21
N ALA A 61 -2.19 14.76 -12.06
CA ALA A 61 -1.15 15.55 -11.41
C ALA A 61 0.27 15.16 -11.82
N LEU A 62 0.45 14.03 -12.50
CA LEU A 62 1.77 13.45 -12.71
C LEU A 62 2.09 13.22 -14.20
N LYS A 63 3.31 13.56 -14.58
CA LYS A 63 3.83 13.29 -15.93
C LYS A 63 4.29 11.84 -16.07
N TYR A 64 4.79 11.23 -14.98
CA TYR A 64 5.31 9.87 -14.98
C TYR A 64 4.86 9.15 -13.72
N SER A 65 4.38 7.92 -13.87
CA SER A 65 3.72 7.18 -12.81
C SER A 65 4.61 6.19 -12.05
N GLY A 66 5.81 5.93 -12.52
CA GLY A 66 6.71 4.91 -11.96
C GLY A 66 7.79 5.45 -11.03
N ASN A 67 7.60 6.61 -10.39
CA ASN A 67 8.61 7.25 -9.55
C ASN A 67 8.14 7.43 -8.10
N ILE A 68 9.03 8.00 -7.28
CA ILE A 68 8.76 8.27 -5.86
C ILE A 68 7.65 9.30 -5.69
N GLU A 69 7.60 10.32 -6.53
CA GLU A 69 6.57 11.35 -6.50
C GLU A 69 5.18 10.75 -6.70
N ALA A 70 5.04 9.83 -7.67
CA ALA A 70 3.79 9.13 -7.91
C ALA A 70 3.39 8.25 -6.72
N ALA A 71 4.35 7.55 -6.11
CA ALA A 71 4.10 6.73 -4.93
C ALA A 71 3.65 7.59 -3.74
N THR A 72 4.22 8.77 -3.57
CA THR A 72 3.81 9.73 -2.54
C THR A 72 2.35 10.14 -2.74
N ALA A 73 1.95 10.43 -3.96
CA ALA A 73 0.57 10.79 -4.29
C ALA A 73 -0.41 9.63 -3.99
N VAL A 74 -0.01 8.38 -4.29
CA VAL A 74 -0.81 7.19 -3.96
C VAL A 74 -0.94 7.04 -2.45
N GLY A 75 0.12 7.27 -1.70
CA GLY A 75 0.09 7.21 -0.23
C GLY A 75 -0.90 8.20 0.37
N LYS A 76 -0.91 9.43 -0.14
CA LYS A 76 -1.88 10.45 0.28
C LYS A 76 -3.31 10.01 -0.04
N LEU A 77 -3.55 9.53 -1.25
CA LEU A 77 -4.89 9.13 -1.69
C LEU A 77 -5.41 7.93 -0.91
N ILE A 78 -4.58 6.91 -0.66
CA ILE A 78 -5.01 5.74 0.11
C ILE A 78 -5.33 6.11 1.55
N ALA A 79 -4.57 7.03 2.15
CA ALA A 79 -4.85 7.51 3.50
C ALA A 79 -6.20 8.23 3.55
N GLU A 80 -6.48 9.10 2.60
CA GLU A 80 -7.76 9.81 2.52
C GLU A 80 -8.93 8.85 2.36
N ARG A 81 -8.80 7.88 1.46
CA ARG A 81 -9.85 6.89 1.19
C ARG A 81 -10.09 5.93 2.36
N ALA A 82 -9.03 5.52 3.03
CA ALA A 82 -9.15 4.67 4.22
C ALA A 82 -9.84 5.40 5.36
N LYS A 83 -9.47 6.65 5.60
CA LYS A 83 -10.09 7.47 6.65
C LYS A 83 -11.56 7.74 6.35
N ALA A 84 -11.91 7.99 5.09
CA ALA A 84 -13.30 8.15 4.66
C ALA A 84 -14.12 6.88 4.90
N ALA A 85 -13.48 5.72 4.85
CA ALA A 85 -14.11 4.43 5.14
C ALA A 85 -14.09 4.06 6.64
N GLY A 86 -13.59 4.96 7.50
CA GLY A 86 -13.55 4.73 8.95
C GLY A 86 -12.31 4.00 9.45
N VAL A 87 -11.30 3.82 8.63
CA VAL A 87 -10.06 3.14 9.02
C VAL A 87 -9.02 4.17 9.48
N GLU A 88 -8.56 4.06 10.73
CA GLU A 88 -7.55 4.95 11.29
C GLU A 88 -6.17 4.29 11.39
N SER A 89 -6.12 2.99 11.66
CA SER A 89 -4.88 2.25 11.81
C SER A 89 -4.87 0.99 10.97
N VAL A 90 -3.68 0.62 10.51
CA VAL A 90 -3.47 -0.56 9.65
C VAL A 90 -2.13 -1.21 10.03
N ALA A 91 -1.95 -2.47 9.62
CA ALA A 91 -0.63 -3.09 9.61
C ALA A 91 -0.09 -2.97 8.19
N PHE A 92 1.14 -2.49 8.05
CA PHE A 92 1.73 -2.30 6.74
C PHE A 92 2.30 -3.61 6.20
N ASP A 93 1.81 -4.03 5.04
CA ASP A 93 2.31 -5.19 4.30
C ASP A 93 3.03 -4.71 3.04
N ARG A 94 4.34 -4.74 3.07
CA ARG A 94 5.17 -4.32 1.93
C ARG A 94 5.25 -5.38 0.82
N SER A 95 4.48 -6.46 0.92
CA SER A 95 4.39 -7.54 -0.09
C SER A 95 5.74 -8.16 -0.44
N GLY A 96 6.68 -8.21 0.52
CA GLY A 96 8.01 -8.75 0.35
C GLY A 96 8.99 -7.83 -0.38
N TYR A 97 8.57 -6.65 -0.80
CA TYR A 97 9.47 -5.63 -1.36
C TYR A 97 10.36 -5.03 -0.27
N LYS A 98 11.52 -4.53 -0.64
CA LYS A 98 12.35 -3.78 0.29
C LYS A 98 11.65 -2.50 0.70
N TYR A 99 11.78 -2.12 1.98
CA TYR A 99 11.26 -0.85 2.48
C TYR A 99 12.19 0.28 2.04
N HIS A 100 12.08 0.64 0.77
CA HIS A 100 12.96 1.59 0.09
C HIS A 100 12.25 2.20 -1.11
N GLY A 101 12.68 3.38 -1.54
CA GLY A 101 12.19 4.03 -2.74
C GLY A 101 10.68 4.26 -2.71
N ARG A 102 9.99 3.77 -3.72
CA ARG A 102 8.53 3.95 -3.87
C ARG A 102 7.72 3.37 -2.70
N VAL A 103 8.11 2.21 -2.19
CA VAL A 103 7.40 1.57 -1.07
C VAL A 103 7.50 2.43 0.19
N LYS A 104 8.70 2.91 0.50
CA LYS A 104 8.93 3.81 1.64
C LYS A 104 8.20 5.15 1.46
N ALA A 105 8.27 5.73 0.26
CA ALA A 105 7.61 7.01 -0.03
C ALA A 105 6.08 6.91 0.15
N LEU A 106 5.47 5.83 -0.30
CA LEU A 106 4.04 5.59 -0.11
C LEU A 106 3.70 5.48 1.38
N ALA A 107 4.46 4.69 2.12
CA ALA A 107 4.23 4.49 3.55
C ALA A 107 4.38 5.80 4.33
N ASP A 108 5.45 6.55 4.08
CA ASP A 108 5.68 7.84 4.75
C ASP A 108 4.56 8.82 4.47
N SER A 109 4.11 8.90 3.21
CA SER A 109 3.01 9.77 2.79
C SER A 109 1.69 9.39 3.47
N ALA A 110 1.39 8.09 3.55
CA ALA A 110 0.18 7.61 4.23
C ALA A 110 0.20 7.97 5.71
N ARG A 111 1.34 7.85 6.37
CA ARG A 111 1.49 8.27 7.78
C ARG A 111 1.31 9.77 7.96
N GLU A 112 1.90 10.57 7.08
CA GLU A 112 1.78 12.04 7.11
C GLU A 112 0.33 12.49 6.93
N ASN A 113 -0.46 11.71 6.21
CA ASN A 113 -1.87 12.01 5.97
C ASN A 113 -2.83 11.33 6.94
N GLY A 114 -2.31 10.77 8.02
CA GLY A 114 -3.10 10.38 9.18
C GLY A 114 -3.34 8.90 9.42
N LEU A 115 -2.84 8.01 8.55
CA LEU A 115 -2.89 6.57 8.86
C LEU A 115 -1.84 6.23 9.91
N LYS A 116 -2.22 5.38 10.85
CA LYS A 116 -1.34 4.93 11.94
C LYS A 116 -0.85 3.51 11.67
N PHE A 117 0.44 3.37 11.61
CA PHE A 117 1.09 2.05 11.53
C PHE A 117 2.57 2.14 11.82
#